data_db3317144f428ebec53e08166c9eacdf
#
_entry.id   db3317144f428ebec53e08166c9eacdf
#
_cell.length_a   1.000
_cell.length_b   1.000
_cell.length_c   1.000
_cell.angle_alpha   90.00
_cell.angle_beta   90.00
_cell.angle_gamma   90.00
#
_symmetry.space_group_name_H-M   'P 1'
#
loop_
_entity.id
_entity.type
_entity.pdbx_description
1 polymer ?
#
loop_
_entity_poly.entity_id
_entity_poly.type
_entity_poly.pdbx_seq_one_letter_code
_entity_poly.pdbx_strand_id
1 'polypeptide(L)' 'MKIEIKNRYTDAIILHGEYESIKDCLEKNRGANLGGANLGGANLEGANLEGAYLRGANLEGAY' A
#
# COMPACT_ATOMS: atom_id res chain seq x y z
N MET A 1 -5.29 -8.91 -10.73
CA MET A 1 -5.58 -9.36 -9.35
C MET A 1 -6.34 -8.27 -8.60
N LYS A 2 -7.31 -8.67 -7.85
CA LYS A 2 -7.99 -7.73 -6.98
C LYS A 2 -7.11 -7.41 -5.78
N ILE A 3 -6.79 -6.15 -5.62
CA ILE A 3 -5.93 -5.67 -4.53
C ILE A 3 -6.77 -4.80 -3.59
N GLU A 4 -6.62 -5.02 -2.29
CA GLU A 4 -7.24 -4.19 -1.26
C GLU A 4 -6.18 -3.81 -0.24
N ILE A 5 -6.08 -2.53 0.08
CA ILE A 5 -5.18 -2.03 1.10
C ILE A 5 -6.04 -1.44 2.21
N LYS A 6 -5.88 -1.95 3.41
CA LYS A 6 -6.71 -1.57 4.56
C LYS A 6 -5.94 -0.78 5.59
N ASN A 7 -6.67 -0.03 6.41
CA ASN A 7 -6.09 0.67 7.55
C ASN A 7 -5.69 -0.35 8.62
N ARG A 8 -4.48 -0.21 9.15
CA ARG A 8 -3.93 -1.15 10.14
C ARG A 8 -4.67 -1.14 11.47
N TYR A 9 -5.39 -0.07 11.76
CA TYR A 9 -6.09 0.08 13.04
C TYR A 9 -7.58 -0.21 12.95
N THR A 10 -8.23 0.19 11.86
CA THR A 10 -9.69 0.13 11.72
C THR A 10 -10.16 -0.93 10.74
N ASP A 11 -9.24 -1.48 9.95
CA ASP A 11 -9.54 -2.46 8.89
C ASP A 11 -10.40 -1.88 7.75
N ALA A 12 -10.61 -0.57 7.74
CA ALA A 12 -11.32 0.07 6.66
C ALA A 12 -10.49 0.04 5.38
N ILE A 13 -11.16 -0.13 4.25
CA ILE A 13 -10.47 -0.15 2.95
C ILE A 13 -10.02 1.26 2.59
N ILE A 14 -8.72 1.44 2.39
CA ILE A 14 -8.14 2.71 1.97
C ILE A 14 -8.09 2.81 0.45
N LEU A 15 -7.74 1.71 -0.20
CA LEU A 15 -7.51 1.69 -1.64
C LEU A 15 -7.82 0.29 -2.16
N HIS A 16 -8.48 0.21 -3.30
CA HIS A 16 -8.76 -1.09 -3.91
C HIS A 16 -8.86 -0.95 -5.42
N GLY A 17 -8.75 -2.06 -6.12
CA GLY A 17 -8.88 -2.09 -7.57
C GLY A 17 -8.18 -3.29 -8.17
N GLU A 18 -8.16 -3.32 -9.48
CA GLU A 18 -7.49 -4.36 -10.24
C GLU A 18 -6.09 -3.91 -10.60
N TYR A 19 -5.10 -4.62 -10.09
CA TYR A 19 -3.69 -4.34 -10.33
C TYR A 19 -2.93 -5.65 -10.44
N GLU A 20 -1.73 -5.60 -10.96
CA GLU A 20 -0.91 -6.80 -11.09
C GLU A 20 -0.33 -7.26 -9.76
N SER A 21 -0.17 -6.32 -8.81
CA SER A 21 0.40 -6.60 -7.50
C SER A 21 0.17 -5.39 -6.59
N ILE A 22 0.48 -5.55 -5.30
CA ILE A 22 0.45 -4.42 -4.37
C ILE A 22 1.44 -3.34 -4.82
N LYS A 23 2.62 -3.75 -5.29
CA LYS A 23 3.61 -2.82 -5.83
C LYS A 23 3.03 -1.98 -6.96
N ASP A 24 2.36 -2.63 -7.92
CA ASP A 24 1.75 -1.95 -9.05
C ASP A 24 0.67 -0.96 -8.58
N CYS A 25 -0.15 -1.39 -7.63
CA CYS A 25 -1.18 -0.55 -7.05
C CYS A 25 -0.59 0.71 -6.44
N LEU A 26 0.45 0.56 -5.63
CA LEU A 26 1.07 1.71 -4.95
C LEU A 26 1.74 2.65 -5.94
N GLU A 27 2.42 2.11 -6.93
CA GLU A 27 3.11 2.93 -7.92
C GLU A 27 2.13 3.79 -8.73
N LYS A 28 0.95 3.25 -9.00
CA LYS A 28 -0.08 3.97 -9.75
C LYS A 28 -0.87 4.96 -8.89
N ASN A 29 -0.73 4.88 -7.58
CA ASN A 29 -1.50 5.70 -6.64
C ASN A 29 -0.62 6.45 -5.65
N ARG A 30 0.54 6.92 -6.09
CA ARG A 30 1.49 7.60 -5.20
C ARG A 30 0.94 8.85 -4.53
N GLY A 31 -0.02 9.50 -5.15
CA GLY A 31 -0.66 10.68 -4.57
C GLY A 31 -1.76 10.39 -3.56
N ALA A 32 -2.13 9.12 -3.39
CA ALA A 32 -3.17 8.76 -2.45
C ALA A 32 -2.66 8.85 -1.01
N ASN A 33 -3.55 9.18 -0.08
CA ASN A 33 -3.19 9.19 1.33
C ASN A 33 -3.25 7.76 1.87
N LEU A 34 -2.09 7.15 2.05
CA LEU A 34 -1.94 5.80 2.55
C LEU A 34 -1.51 5.78 4.02
N GLY A 35 -1.76 6.88 4.72
CA GLY A 35 -1.46 6.95 6.15
C GLY A 35 -2.16 5.84 6.91
N GLY A 36 -1.41 5.09 7.72
CA GLY A 36 -1.95 3.98 8.48
C GLY A 36 -2.22 2.72 7.68
N ALA A 37 -1.80 2.65 6.42
CA ALA A 37 -2.04 1.47 5.59
C ALA A 37 -1.34 0.23 6.15
N ASN A 38 -1.99 -0.91 6.06
CA ASN A 38 -1.39 -2.18 6.45
C ASN A 38 -0.75 -2.82 5.23
N LEU A 39 0.57 -2.74 5.16
CA LEU A 39 1.38 -3.31 4.09
C LEU A 39 2.34 -4.38 4.62
N GLY A 40 2.03 -4.93 5.77
CA GLY A 40 2.86 -5.96 6.38
C GLY A 40 3.04 -7.15 5.43
N GLY A 41 4.29 -7.57 5.24
CA GLY A 41 4.62 -8.70 4.40
C GLY A 41 4.54 -8.44 2.90
N ALA A 42 4.18 -7.22 2.46
CA ALA A 42 4.06 -6.93 1.04
C ALA A 42 5.42 -6.97 0.34
N ASN A 43 5.45 -7.49 -0.87
CA ASN A 43 6.66 -7.47 -1.68
C ASN A 43 6.72 -6.15 -2.46
N LEU A 44 7.54 -5.23 -1.97
CA LEU A 44 7.72 -3.90 -2.56
C LEU A 44 9.11 -3.70 -3.13
N GLU A 45 9.84 -4.79 -3.34
CA GLU A 45 11.19 -4.72 -3.88
C GLU A 45 11.19 -4.02 -5.24
N GLY A 46 12.02 -2.99 -5.34
CA GLY A 46 12.13 -2.21 -6.57
C GLY A 46 10.99 -1.24 -6.81
N ALA A 47 10.04 -1.11 -5.88
CA ALA A 47 8.90 -0.22 -6.07
C ALA A 47 9.33 1.24 -6.05
N ASN A 48 8.77 2.02 -6.98
CA ASN A 48 8.96 3.46 -6.98
C ASN A 48 7.86 4.10 -6.14
N LEU A 49 8.20 4.47 -4.91
CA LEU A 49 7.27 5.08 -3.96
C LEU A 49 7.59 6.54 -3.69
N GLU A 50 8.31 7.19 -4.59
CA GLU A 50 8.64 8.60 -4.44
C GLU A 50 7.36 9.43 -4.31
N GLY A 51 7.30 10.24 -3.26
CA GLY A 51 6.15 11.10 -3.00
C GLY A 51 4.97 10.39 -2.36
N ALA A 52 5.05 9.10 -2.09
CA ALA A 52 3.95 8.38 -1.47
C ALA A 52 3.73 8.83 -0.03
N TYR A 53 2.47 8.91 0.38
CA TYR A 53 2.08 9.29 1.75
C TYR A 53 1.86 8.03 2.56
N LEU A 54 2.89 7.61 3.32
CA LEU A 54 2.87 6.36 4.08
C LEU A 54 3.02 6.57 5.58
N ARG A 55 2.75 7.76 6.08
CA ARG A 55 2.90 8.06 7.49
C ARG A 55 2.07 7.10 8.35
N GLY A 56 2.74 6.44 9.29
CA GLY A 56 2.08 5.50 10.18
C GLY A 56 1.73 4.15 9.55
N ALA A 57 2.12 3.91 8.31
CA ALA A 57 1.86 2.64 7.66
C ALA A 57 2.66 1.52 8.33
N ASN A 58 2.06 0.32 8.35
CA ASN A 58 2.73 -0.88 8.83
C ASN A 58 3.50 -1.50 7.66
N LEU A 59 4.83 -1.51 7.78
CA LEU A 59 5.70 -2.11 6.77
C LEU A 59 6.46 -3.31 7.32
N GLU A 60 6.01 -3.84 8.45
CA GLU A 60 6.69 -4.98 9.08
C GLU A 60 6.73 -6.17 8.13
N GLY A 61 7.92 -6.69 7.90
CA GLY A 61 8.12 -7.82 6.99
C GLY A 61 8.00 -7.47 5.52
N ALA A 62 7.82 -6.19 5.15
CA ALA A 62 7.78 -5.78 3.75
C ALA A 62 9.20 -5.80 3.15
N TYR A 63 9.27 -6.07 1.85
CA TYR A 63 10.54 -6.09 1.14
C TYR A 63 10.86 -4.75 0.51
#